data_2d20c3857fafa579daf3ddf8c55310ab
#
_entry.id   2d20c3857fafa579daf3ddf8c55310ab
#
_cell.length_a   1.000
_cell.length_b   1.000
_cell.length_c   1.000
_cell.angle_alpha   90.00
_cell.angle_beta   90.00
_cell.angle_gamma   90.00
#
_symmetry.space_group_name_H-M   'P 1'
#
loop_
_entity.id
_entity.type
_entity.pdbx_description
1 polymer ?
#
loop_
_entity_poly.entity_id
_entity_poly.type
_entity_poly.pdbx_seq_one_letter_code
_entity_poly.pdbx_strand_id
1 'polypeptide(L)'
;MDEEIELINTNTRNEKIKNFLSINKKKIIISICALTLLIILYFLFLEIKERRKIKLAERYNKITIEYLSDKKKDIKDRLVEIINENDSTYSPLALYFLIDNQILKQNDEINELFDQVINKTKLEKEIKNLIIYKKGLFNSDFLSESELLNILNPIINSESVWKSHALYLIAEYFYSRGEKVKSKEFYDKIVGMQNNNPHIKLESQKRLNRDF
;
A
#
# COMPACT_ATOMS: atom_id res chain seq x y z
N MET A 1 -55.66 7.58 -36.27
CA MET A 1 -55.16 6.26 -36.68
C MET A 1 -53.86 5.92 -35.93
N ASP A 2 -52.96 6.86 -35.71
CA ASP A 2 -51.71 6.59 -34.99
C ASP A 2 -51.90 6.37 -33.46
N GLU A 3 -52.81 7.11 -32.83
CA GLU A 3 -53.13 6.96 -31.39
C GLU A 3 -53.77 5.61 -31.04
N GLU A 4 -54.59 5.04 -31.90
CA GLU A 4 -55.18 3.72 -31.69
C GLU A 4 -54.17 2.58 -31.87
N ILE A 5 -53.19 2.73 -32.76
CA ILE A 5 -52.08 1.79 -32.97
C ILE A 5 -51.14 1.82 -31.76
N GLU A 6 -50.90 2.98 -31.17
CA GLU A 6 -50.07 3.15 -30.01
C GLU A 6 -50.70 2.54 -28.73
N LEU A 7 -52.01 2.72 -28.55
CA LEU A 7 -52.81 2.11 -27.49
C LEU A 7 -52.87 0.58 -27.58
N ILE A 8 -53.02 0.02 -28.78
CA ILE A 8 -53.04 -1.42 -29.03
C ILE A 8 -51.62 -2.02 -28.76
N ASN A 9 -50.58 -1.30 -29.15
CA ASN A 9 -49.19 -1.75 -28.93
C ASN A 9 -48.82 -1.74 -27.45
N THR A 10 -49.24 -0.73 -26.67
CA THR A 10 -49.02 -0.67 -25.22
C THR A 10 -49.81 -1.73 -24.46
N ASN A 11 -51.05 -2.01 -24.82
CA ASN A 11 -51.86 -3.08 -24.22
C ASN A 11 -51.25 -4.46 -24.46
N THR A 12 -50.84 -4.76 -25.70
CA THR A 12 -50.20 -6.05 -26.05
C THR A 12 -48.86 -6.23 -25.33
N ARG A 13 -48.12 -5.14 -25.11
CA ARG A 13 -46.85 -5.18 -24.36
C ARG A 13 -47.09 -5.46 -22.89
N ASN A 14 -48.08 -4.82 -22.29
CA ASN A 14 -48.46 -5.01 -20.90
C ASN A 14 -48.98 -6.44 -20.62
N GLU A 15 -49.77 -7.01 -21.54
CA GLU A 15 -50.21 -8.41 -21.44
C GLU A 15 -49.06 -9.40 -21.57
N LYS A 16 -48.08 -9.17 -22.45
CA LYS A 16 -46.88 -10.00 -22.56
C LYS A 16 -46.06 -9.96 -21.28
N ILE A 17 -45.86 -8.80 -20.67
CA ILE A 17 -45.16 -8.63 -19.39
C ILE A 17 -45.89 -9.37 -18.26
N LYS A 18 -47.22 -9.21 -18.18
CA LYS A 18 -48.07 -9.83 -17.17
C LYS A 18 -48.02 -11.36 -17.26
N ASN A 19 -48.11 -11.90 -18.48
CA ASN A 19 -48.00 -13.34 -18.76
C ASN A 19 -46.58 -13.87 -18.40
N PHE A 20 -45.52 -13.15 -18.79
CA PHE A 20 -44.14 -13.51 -18.44
C PHE A 20 -43.95 -13.58 -16.91
N LEU A 21 -44.44 -12.56 -16.19
CA LEU A 21 -44.35 -12.52 -14.74
C LEU A 21 -45.14 -13.65 -14.08
N SER A 22 -46.34 -13.95 -14.58
CA SER A 22 -47.20 -15.02 -14.03
C SER A 22 -46.57 -16.41 -14.23
N ILE A 23 -46.04 -16.69 -15.42
CA ILE A 23 -45.41 -17.98 -15.77
C ILE A 23 -44.10 -18.16 -14.99
N ASN A 24 -43.30 -17.10 -14.82
CA ASN A 24 -41.99 -17.19 -14.16
C ASN A 24 -42.01 -16.74 -12.71
N LYS A 25 -43.16 -16.53 -12.08
CA LYS A 25 -43.32 -16.01 -10.70
C LYS A 25 -42.39 -16.68 -9.69
N LYS A 26 -42.34 -18.03 -9.67
CA LYS A 26 -41.48 -18.80 -8.73
C LYS A 26 -40.01 -18.50 -8.98
N LYS A 27 -39.57 -18.45 -10.25
CA LYS A 27 -38.16 -18.19 -10.62
C LYS A 27 -37.77 -16.76 -10.23
N ILE A 28 -38.66 -15.78 -10.45
CA ILE A 28 -38.44 -14.38 -10.11
C ILE A 28 -38.30 -14.21 -8.58
N ILE A 29 -39.19 -14.84 -7.79
CA ILE A 29 -39.14 -14.79 -6.33
C ILE A 29 -37.81 -15.41 -5.84
N ILE A 30 -37.42 -16.57 -6.36
CA ILE A 30 -36.14 -17.22 -5.99
C ILE A 30 -34.95 -16.31 -6.34
N SER A 31 -34.96 -15.67 -7.52
CA SER A 31 -33.91 -14.73 -7.93
C SER A 31 -33.82 -13.52 -7.00
N ILE A 32 -34.96 -12.94 -6.62
CA ILE A 32 -35.00 -11.81 -5.67
C ILE A 32 -34.48 -12.25 -4.30
N CYS A 33 -34.92 -13.42 -3.78
CA CYS A 33 -34.44 -13.94 -2.52
C CYS A 33 -32.92 -14.20 -2.54
N ALA A 34 -32.40 -14.76 -3.64
CA ALA A 34 -30.96 -14.97 -3.80
C ALA A 34 -30.18 -13.64 -3.83
N LEU A 35 -30.70 -12.64 -4.54
CA LEU A 35 -30.08 -11.32 -4.60
C LEU A 35 -30.07 -10.63 -3.23
N THR A 36 -31.18 -10.67 -2.51
CA THR A 36 -31.25 -10.08 -1.15
C THR A 36 -30.30 -10.80 -0.20
N LEU A 37 -30.19 -12.12 -0.29
CA LEU A 37 -29.22 -12.88 0.52
C LEU A 37 -27.77 -12.47 0.23
N LEU A 38 -27.39 -12.30 -1.05
CA LEU A 38 -26.07 -11.83 -1.44
C LEU A 38 -25.79 -10.42 -0.89
N ILE A 39 -26.76 -9.51 -0.92
CA ILE A 39 -26.63 -8.17 -0.35
C ILE A 39 -26.40 -8.23 1.16
N ILE A 40 -27.16 -9.07 1.88
CA ILE A 40 -27.00 -9.24 3.33
C ILE A 40 -25.60 -9.80 3.64
N LEU A 41 -25.16 -10.83 2.93
CA LEU A 41 -23.82 -11.41 3.11
C LEU A 41 -22.71 -10.39 2.83
N TYR A 42 -22.89 -9.54 1.83
CA TYR A 42 -21.96 -8.46 1.51
C TYR A 42 -21.84 -7.46 2.66
N PHE A 43 -22.95 -7.00 3.23
CA PHE A 43 -22.93 -6.08 4.36
C PHE A 43 -22.35 -6.72 5.64
N LEU A 44 -22.65 -7.98 5.91
CA LEU A 44 -22.04 -8.73 7.00
C LEU A 44 -20.52 -8.84 6.84
N PHE A 45 -20.04 -9.11 5.62
CA PHE A 45 -18.62 -9.15 5.32
C PHE A 45 -17.94 -7.80 5.59
N LEU A 46 -18.56 -6.68 5.16
CA LEU A 46 -18.05 -5.34 5.42
C LEU A 46 -17.97 -5.04 6.92
N GLU A 47 -19.01 -5.39 7.67
CA GLU A 47 -19.06 -5.18 9.13
C GLU A 47 -17.97 -5.98 9.85
N ILE A 48 -17.77 -7.25 9.51
CA ILE A 48 -16.71 -8.08 10.08
C ILE A 48 -15.33 -7.49 9.79
N LYS A 49 -15.11 -7.01 8.55
CA LYS A 49 -13.85 -6.36 8.15
C LYS A 49 -13.59 -5.10 8.95
N GLU A 50 -14.59 -4.25 9.13
CA GLU A 50 -14.51 -3.01 9.91
C GLU A 50 -14.18 -3.30 11.39
N ARG A 51 -14.91 -4.24 12.02
CA ARG A 51 -14.65 -4.65 13.41
C ARG A 51 -13.25 -5.22 13.62
N ARG A 52 -12.74 -6.00 12.66
CA ARG A 52 -11.34 -6.48 12.71
C ARG A 52 -10.35 -5.32 12.70
N LYS A 53 -10.57 -4.34 11.82
CA LYS A 53 -9.70 -3.17 11.70
C LYS A 53 -9.72 -2.32 12.98
N ILE A 54 -10.90 -2.10 13.59
CA ILE A 54 -11.03 -1.37 14.85
C ILE A 54 -10.28 -2.10 15.97
N LYS A 55 -10.46 -3.43 16.13
CA LYS A 55 -9.73 -4.21 17.12
C LYS A 55 -8.21 -4.15 16.93
N LEU A 56 -7.75 -4.16 15.69
CA LEU A 56 -6.32 -4.06 15.37
C LEU A 56 -5.78 -2.67 15.74
N ALA A 57 -6.56 -1.61 15.45
CA ALA A 57 -6.25 -0.25 15.87
C ALA A 57 -6.12 -0.12 17.40
N GLU A 58 -7.08 -0.68 18.14
CA GLU A 58 -7.06 -0.68 19.60
C GLU A 58 -5.83 -1.44 20.14
N ARG A 59 -5.52 -2.61 19.57
CA ARG A 59 -4.32 -3.37 19.94
C ARG A 59 -3.05 -2.56 19.73
N TYR A 60 -2.88 -1.96 18.55
CA TYR A 60 -1.72 -1.13 18.21
C TYR A 60 -1.60 0.06 19.16
N ASN A 61 -2.67 0.83 19.35
CA ASN A 61 -2.69 1.98 20.24
C ASN A 61 -2.38 1.60 21.69
N LYS A 62 -2.93 0.48 22.18
CA LYS A 62 -2.63 -0.02 23.52
C LYS A 62 -1.15 -0.32 23.69
N ILE A 63 -0.53 -1.01 22.72
CA ILE A 63 0.89 -1.37 22.75
C ILE A 63 1.77 -0.11 22.76
N THR A 64 1.47 0.86 21.90
CA THR A 64 2.26 2.10 21.83
C THR A 64 2.14 2.95 23.09
N ILE A 65 0.96 3.03 23.71
CA ILE A 65 0.76 3.71 25.00
C ILE A 65 1.51 2.99 26.13
N GLU A 66 1.44 1.67 26.18
CA GLU A 66 2.17 0.87 27.17
C GLU A 66 3.69 1.05 27.05
N TYR A 67 4.21 1.09 25.82
CA TYR A 67 5.62 1.39 25.56
C TYR A 67 6.03 2.76 26.10
N LEU A 68 5.24 3.80 25.84
CA LEU A 68 5.49 5.16 26.33
C LEU A 68 5.37 5.28 27.87
N SER A 69 4.57 4.40 28.48
CA SER A 69 4.39 4.34 29.93
C SER A 69 5.43 3.47 30.65
N ASP A 70 6.53 3.14 29.97
CA ASP A 70 7.63 2.29 30.45
C ASP A 70 7.26 0.83 30.80
N LYS A 71 6.10 0.37 30.36
CA LYS A 71 5.64 -1.02 30.45
C LYS A 71 6.08 -1.80 29.22
N LYS A 72 7.41 -2.05 29.12
CA LYS A 72 8.04 -2.60 27.90
C LYS A 72 7.96 -4.12 27.74
N LYS A 73 7.17 -4.81 28.56
CA LYS A 73 7.05 -6.27 28.50
C LYS A 73 6.35 -6.72 27.21
N ASP A 74 6.97 -7.65 26.49
CA ASP A 74 6.43 -8.34 25.31
C ASP A 74 6.00 -7.41 24.14
N ILE A 75 6.48 -6.16 24.12
CA ILE A 75 6.13 -5.16 23.09
C ILE A 75 6.54 -5.65 21.69
N LYS A 76 7.74 -6.22 21.56
CA LYS A 76 8.27 -6.77 20.31
C LYS A 76 7.31 -7.81 19.74
N ASP A 77 7.01 -8.85 20.51
CA ASP A 77 6.22 -9.99 20.03
C ASP A 77 4.80 -9.56 19.64
N ARG A 78 4.20 -8.67 20.43
CA ARG A 78 2.86 -8.12 20.17
C ARG A 78 2.79 -7.25 18.91
N LEU A 79 3.85 -6.48 18.59
CA LEU A 79 3.94 -5.72 17.35
C LEU A 79 4.19 -6.63 16.15
N VAL A 80 5.01 -7.67 16.30
CA VAL A 80 5.21 -8.69 15.26
C VAL A 80 3.89 -9.44 14.97
N GLU A 81 3.06 -9.73 15.98
CA GLU A 81 1.71 -10.25 15.75
C GLU A 81 0.86 -9.31 14.87
N ILE A 82 0.92 -7.98 15.11
CA ILE A 82 0.21 -7.00 14.27
C ILE A 82 0.74 -7.01 12.83
N ILE A 83 2.05 -7.14 12.64
CA ILE A 83 2.64 -7.28 11.31
C ILE A 83 2.10 -8.53 10.61
N ASN A 84 1.97 -9.64 11.32
CA ASN A 84 1.48 -10.93 10.82
C ASN A 84 0.01 -10.90 10.39
N GLU A 85 -0.80 -9.94 10.87
CA GLU A 85 -2.18 -9.74 10.39
C GLU A 85 -2.25 -9.25 8.93
N ASN A 86 -1.13 -8.79 8.36
CA ASN A 86 -1.01 -8.26 7.00
C ASN A 86 -2.04 -7.15 6.68
N ASP A 87 -2.35 -6.32 7.68
CA ASP A 87 -3.23 -5.16 7.51
C ASP A 87 -2.48 -4.02 6.80
N SER A 88 -3.14 -3.39 5.82
CA SER A 88 -2.53 -2.35 4.98
C SER A 88 -2.11 -1.09 5.73
N THR A 89 -2.63 -0.87 6.94
CA THR A 89 -2.35 0.30 7.78
C THR A 89 -1.44 -0.08 8.95
N TYR A 90 -1.85 -1.08 9.72
CA TYR A 90 -1.21 -1.37 11.01
C TYR A 90 0.04 -2.23 10.89
N SER A 91 0.18 -3.08 9.86
CA SER A 91 1.42 -3.84 9.66
C SER A 91 2.61 -2.94 9.34
N PRO A 92 2.53 -1.96 8.41
CA PRO A 92 3.60 -0.98 8.23
C PRO A 92 3.86 -0.11 9.46
N LEU A 93 2.82 0.33 10.17
CA LEU A 93 2.97 1.16 11.37
C LEU A 93 3.70 0.41 12.49
N ALA A 94 3.35 -0.87 12.70
CA ALA A 94 4.01 -1.70 13.70
C ALA A 94 5.49 -1.95 13.35
N LEU A 95 5.80 -2.19 12.07
CA LEU A 95 7.18 -2.31 11.60
C LEU A 95 7.98 -1.04 11.87
N TYR A 96 7.44 0.14 11.50
CA TYR A 96 8.13 1.40 11.73
C TYR A 96 8.32 1.69 13.22
N PHE A 97 7.30 1.38 14.04
CA PHE A 97 7.43 1.54 15.48
C PHE A 97 8.58 0.71 16.08
N LEU A 98 8.73 -0.54 15.60
CA LEU A 98 9.83 -1.42 16.01
C LEU A 98 11.20 -0.84 15.64
N ILE A 99 11.33 -0.27 14.43
CA ILE A 99 12.57 0.30 13.91
C ILE A 99 12.89 1.65 14.59
N ASP A 100 11.94 2.57 14.61
CA ASP A 100 12.14 3.95 15.09
C ASP A 100 12.47 3.97 16.61
N ASN A 101 11.94 3.01 17.36
CA ASN A 101 12.23 2.87 18.79
C ASN A 101 13.36 1.88 19.09
N GLN A 102 14.07 1.38 18.07
CA GLN A 102 15.20 0.46 18.22
C GLN A 102 14.88 -0.80 19.07
N ILE A 103 13.63 -1.28 18.97
CA ILE A 103 13.17 -2.46 19.70
C ILE A 103 13.80 -3.72 19.10
N LEU A 104 14.01 -3.73 17.78
CA LEU A 104 14.76 -4.75 17.05
C LEU A 104 16.20 -4.31 16.87
N LYS A 105 17.13 -5.24 17.05
CA LYS A 105 18.58 -4.99 16.95
C LYS A 105 19.25 -5.76 15.81
N GLN A 106 18.59 -6.80 15.31
CA GLN A 106 19.14 -7.66 14.26
C GLN A 106 18.63 -7.22 12.90
N ASN A 107 19.55 -6.85 12.00
CA ASN A 107 19.19 -6.38 10.66
C ASN A 107 18.43 -7.44 9.85
N ASP A 108 18.77 -8.71 10.01
CA ASP A 108 18.11 -9.81 9.30
C ASP A 108 16.63 -9.91 9.69
N GLU A 109 16.33 -9.85 11.00
CA GLU A 109 14.95 -9.86 11.49
C GLU A 109 14.13 -8.66 10.96
N ILE A 110 14.74 -7.47 10.92
CA ILE A 110 14.09 -6.27 10.35
C ILE A 110 13.83 -6.46 8.85
N ASN A 111 14.79 -7.03 8.12
CA ASN A 111 14.63 -7.30 6.69
C ASN A 111 13.54 -8.34 6.40
N GLU A 112 13.42 -9.39 7.19
CA GLU A 112 12.34 -10.37 7.09
C GLU A 112 10.97 -9.71 7.29
N LEU A 113 10.83 -8.81 8.26
CA LEU A 113 9.60 -8.07 8.50
C LEU A 113 9.27 -7.09 7.36
N PHE A 114 10.29 -6.40 6.79
CA PHE A 114 10.09 -5.61 5.58
C PHE A 114 9.56 -6.47 4.43
N ASP A 115 10.18 -7.63 4.19
CA ASP A 115 9.77 -8.56 3.12
C ASP A 115 8.37 -9.10 3.34
N GLN A 116 8.00 -9.39 4.57
CA GLN A 116 6.65 -9.81 4.91
C GLN A 116 5.63 -8.70 4.58
N VAL A 117 5.87 -7.46 5.04
CA VAL A 117 4.96 -6.34 4.77
C VAL A 117 4.87 -6.06 3.26
N ILE A 118 5.99 -6.05 2.54
CA ILE A 118 6.04 -5.77 1.10
C ILE A 118 5.32 -6.84 0.28
N ASN A 119 5.47 -8.12 0.66
CA ASN A 119 5.04 -9.24 -0.18
C ASN A 119 3.69 -9.85 0.24
N LYS A 120 3.33 -9.78 1.51
CA LYS A 120 2.11 -10.41 2.03
C LYS A 120 0.97 -9.43 2.30
N THR A 121 1.29 -8.14 2.51
CA THR A 121 0.26 -7.13 2.77
C THR A 121 -0.29 -6.56 1.47
N LYS A 122 -1.62 -6.45 1.36
CA LYS A 122 -2.28 -5.82 0.21
C LYS A 122 -2.17 -4.30 0.31
N LEU A 123 -1.07 -3.76 -0.16
CA LEU A 123 -0.76 -2.32 -0.13
C LEU A 123 -1.14 -1.65 -1.45
N GLU A 124 -1.52 -0.37 -1.38
CA GLU A 124 -1.55 0.50 -2.56
C GLU A 124 -0.13 0.68 -3.11
N LYS A 125 -0.02 0.88 -4.43
CA LYS A 125 1.27 0.94 -5.15
C LYS A 125 2.26 1.91 -4.51
N GLU A 126 1.82 3.14 -4.21
CA GLU A 126 2.73 4.16 -3.68
C GLU A 126 3.10 3.92 -2.21
N ILE A 127 2.22 3.30 -1.42
CA ILE A 127 2.54 2.85 -0.07
C ILE A 127 3.56 1.71 -0.11
N LYS A 128 3.38 0.73 -1.02
CA LYS A 128 4.37 -0.33 -1.23
C LYS A 128 5.73 0.23 -1.62
N ASN A 129 5.77 1.18 -2.55
CA ASN A 129 7.00 1.84 -2.97
C ASN A 129 7.67 2.62 -1.84
N LEU A 130 6.90 3.29 -0.97
CA LEU A 130 7.43 3.92 0.24
C LEU A 130 8.13 2.90 1.15
N ILE A 131 7.52 1.74 1.37
CA ILE A 131 8.10 0.71 2.24
C ILE A 131 9.37 0.13 1.62
N ILE A 132 9.39 -0.10 0.30
CA ILE A 132 10.60 -0.52 -0.44
C ILE A 132 11.70 0.54 -0.32
N TYR A 133 11.36 1.83 -0.49
CA TYR A 133 12.30 2.93 -0.29
C TYR A 133 12.89 2.94 1.14
N LYS A 134 12.02 2.80 2.15
CA LYS A 134 12.46 2.73 3.56
C LYS A 134 13.33 1.49 3.84
N LYS A 135 13.05 0.34 3.22
CA LYS A 135 13.92 -0.84 3.27
C LYS A 135 15.29 -0.53 2.67
N GLY A 136 15.34 0.13 1.52
CA GLY A 136 16.60 0.57 0.90
C GLY A 136 17.36 1.54 1.77
N LEU A 137 16.68 2.53 2.36
CA LEU A 137 17.28 3.51 3.27
C LEU A 137 17.86 2.84 4.52
N PHE A 138 17.11 1.94 5.16
CA PHE A 138 17.58 1.19 6.32
C PHE A 138 18.85 0.38 6.03
N ASN A 139 18.95 -0.17 4.82
CA ASN A 139 20.03 -1.05 4.43
C ASN A 139 21.22 -0.35 3.74
N SER A 140 21.12 0.94 3.45
CA SER A 140 22.12 1.68 2.65
C SER A 140 23.53 1.66 3.22
N ASP A 141 23.68 1.54 4.53
CA ASP A 141 25.00 1.50 5.20
C ASP A 141 25.64 0.11 5.18
N PHE A 142 24.88 -0.95 5.00
CA PHE A 142 25.32 -2.33 5.19
C PHE A 142 25.45 -3.13 3.90
N LEU A 143 24.61 -2.84 2.91
CA LEU A 143 24.51 -3.62 1.68
C LEU A 143 25.54 -3.21 0.64
N SER A 144 25.86 -4.17 -0.23
CA SER A 144 26.58 -3.91 -1.47
C SER A 144 25.75 -3.10 -2.47
N GLU A 145 26.43 -2.51 -3.46
CA GLU A 145 25.78 -1.78 -4.57
C GLU A 145 24.67 -2.60 -5.22
N SER A 146 24.97 -3.86 -5.58
CA SER A 146 24.02 -4.71 -6.29
C SER A 146 22.78 -5.04 -5.46
N GLU A 147 22.92 -5.24 -4.17
CA GLU A 147 21.82 -5.53 -3.26
C GLU A 147 20.93 -4.30 -3.07
N LEU A 148 21.52 -3.12 -2.85
CA LEU A 148 20.77 -1.87 -2.72
C LEU A 148 20.00 -1.54 -4.01
N LEU A 149 20.66 -1.66 -5.16
CA LEU A 149 20.01 -1.46 -6.46
C LEU A 149 18.87 -2.44 -6.68
N ASN A 150 19.03 -3.72 -6.31
CA ASN A 150 17.96 -4.71 -6.42
C ASN A 150 16.74 -4.35 -5.57
N ILE A 151 16.93 -3.86 -4.35
CA ILE A 151 15.81 -3.37 -3.51
C ILE A 151 15.09 -2.20 -4.18
N LEU A 152 15.83 -1.23 -4.72
CA LEU A 152 15.25 0.01 -5.24
C LEU A 152 14.78 -0.07 -6.70
N ASN A 153 15.17 -1.10 -7.47
CA ASN A 153 14.78 -1.31 -8.85
C ASN A 153 13.27 -1.18 -9.13
N PRO A 154 12.37 -1.74 -8.32
CA PRO A 154 10.92 -1.59 -8.54
C PRO A 154 10.46 -0.13 -8.53
N ILE A 155 11.15 0.76 -7.81
CA ILE A 155 10.81 2.18 -7.70
C ILE A 155 11.42 2.96 -8.86
N ILE A 156 12.72 2.79 -9.09
CA ILE A 156 13.45 3.58 -10.11
C ILE A 156 12.98 3.29 -11.52
N ASN A 157 12.48 2.08 -11.79
CA ASN A 157 11.95 1.66 -13.09
C ASN A 157 10.42 1.87 -13.22
N SER A 158 9.80 2.61 -12.30
CA SER A 158 8.36 2.91 -12.33
C SER A 158 8.10 4.42 -12.36
N GLU A 159 6.84 4.80 -12.63
CA GLU A 159 6.34 6.18 -12.48
C GLU A 159 5.87 6.43 -11.03
N SER A 160 6.74 6.16 -10.06
CA SER A 160 6.43 6.37 -8.66
C SER A 160 6.82 7.77 -8.20
N VAL A 161 6.03 8.32 -7.26
CA VAL A 161 6.39 9.57 -6.55
C VAL A 161 7.66 9.42 -5.72
N TRP A 162 8.07 8.19 -5.41
CA TRP A 162 9.29 7.86 -4.66
C TRP A 162 10.53 7.69 -5.54
N LYS A 163 10.40 7.76 -6.87
CA LYS A 163 11.52 7.56 -7.80
C LYS A 163 12.68 8.52 -7.56
N SER A 164 12.39 9.82 -7.42
CA SER A 164 13.43 10.81 -7.15
C SER A 164 14.14 10.59 -5.80
N HIS A 165 13.39 10.14 -4.78
CA HIS A 165 13.97 9.80 -3.48
C HIS A 165 14.88 8.58 -3.54
N ALA A 166 14.48 7.54 -4.29
CA ALA A 166 15.28 6.33 -4.47
C ALA A 166 16.57 6.64 -5.26
N LEU A 167 16.48 7.44 -6.32
CA LEU A 167 17.66 7.88 -7.08
C LEU A 167 18.60 8.73 -6.22
N TYR A 168 18.06 9.60 -5.36
CA TYR A 168 18.84 10.41 -4.44
C TYR A 168 19.59 9.54 -3.42
N LEU A 169 18.89 8.54 -2.85
CA LEU A 169 19.52 7.59 -1.94
C LEU A 169 20.70 6.85 -2.61
N ILE A 170 20.53 6.43 -3.86
CA ILE A 170 21.60 5.77 -4.62
C ILE A 170 22.77 6.75 -4.88
N ALA A 171 22.45 8.01 -5.22
CA ALA A 171 23.49 9.03 -5.42
C ALA A 171 24.31 9.27 -4.13
N GLU A 172 23.66 9.42 -2.98
CA GLU A 172 24.33 9.57 -1.68
C GLU A 172 25.13 8.32 -1.30
N TYR A 173 24.61 7.12 -1.60
CA TYR A 173 25.31 5.85 -1.40
C TYR A 173 26.66 5.83 -2.15
N PHE A 174 26.67 6.20 -3.44
CA PHE A 174 27.91 6.26 -4.20
C PHE A 174 28.84 7.38 -3.73
N TYR A 175 28.27 8.53 -3.37
CA TYR A 175 29.03 9.66 -2.84
C TYR A 175 29.79 9.28 -1.56
N SER A 176 29.12 8.64 -0.62
CA SER A 176 29.72 8.23 0.66
C SER A 176 30.86 7.21 0.49
N ARG A 177 30.87 6.47 -0.62
CA ARG A 177 31.91 5.49 -0.97
C ARG A 177 33.02 6.06 -1.87
N GLY A 178 32.98 7.37 -2.15
CA GLY A 178 33.96 8.05 -3.01
C GLY A 178 33.79 7.79 -4.49
N GLU A 179 32.72 7.11 -4.90
CA GLU A 179 32.39 6.81 -6.30
C GLU A 179 31.69 8.02 -6.96
N LYS A 180 32.41 9.14 -7.01
CA LYS A 180 31.86 10.45 -7.43
C LYS A 180 31.24 10.43 -8.83
N VAL A 181 31.83 9.72 -9.78
CA VAL A 181 31.30 9.65 -11.16
C VAL A 181 29.91 9.03 -11.18
N LYS A 182 29.71 7.89 -10.54
CA LYS A 182 28.39 7.26 -10.44
C LYS A 182 27.40 8.14 -9.66
N SER A 183 27.83 8.71 -8.53
CA SER A 183 27.01 9.62 -7.75
C SER A 183 26.48 10.77 -8.61
N LYS A 184 27.38 11.44 -9.36
CA LYS A 184 27.02 12.53 -10.30
C LYS A 184 25.97 12.10 -11.31
N GLU A 185 26.10 10.93 -11.94
CA GLU A 185 25.16 10.41 -12.92
C GLU A 185 23.73 10.29 -12.34
N PHE A 186 23.60 9.86 -11.07
CA PHE A 186 22.29 9.75 -10.43
C PHE A 186 21.69 11.12 -10.07
N TYR A 187 22.48 12.09 -9.63
CA TYR A 187 22.01 13.47 -9.43
C TYR A 187 21.57 14.11 -10.75
N ASP A 188 22.35 13.94 -11.83
CA ASP A 188 22.00 14.44 -13.18
C ASP A 188 20.67 13.83 -13.66
N LYS A 189 20.46 12.52 -13.44
CA LYS A 189 19.18 11.86 -13.75
C LYS A 189 18.01 12.53 -13.02
N ILE A 190 18.15 12.86 -11.72
CA ILE A 190 17.09 13.51 -10.93
C ILE A 190 16.78 14.89 -11.51
N VAL A 191 17.81 15.68 -11.79
CA VAL A 191 17.66 17.05 -12.32
C VAL A 191 16.98 17.03 -13.69
N GLY A 192 17.28 16.05 -14.53
CA GLY A 192 16.70 15.87 -15.87
C GLY A 192 15.27 15.31 -15.90
N MET A 193 14.75 14.78 -14.78
CA MET A 193 13.38 14.27 -14.73
C MET A 193 12.34 15.39 -14.82
N GLN A 194 11.30 15.18 -15.65
CA GLN A 194 10.15 16.10 -15.72
C GLN A 194 9.26 16.04 -14.46
N ASN A 195 8.94 14.83 -14.01
CA ASN A 195 8.12 14.58 -12.83
C ASN A 195 9.00 14.16 -11.65
N ASN A 196 9.52 15.11 -10.91
CA ASN A 196 10.33 14.85 -9.72
C ASN A 196 9.78 15.60 -8.50
N ASN A 197 10.22 15.19 -7.31
CA ASN A 197 9.99 15.94 -6.11
C ASN A 197 10.83 17.24 -6.16
N PRO A 198 10.21 18.45 -6.07
CA PRO A 198 10.94 19.72 -6.22
C PRO A 198 12.06 19.90 -5.20
N HIS A 199 11.87 19.44 -3.97
CA HIS A 199 12.86 19.50 -2.90
C HIS A 199 14.07 18.62 -3.23
N ILE A 200 13.84 17.38 -3.65
CA ILE A 200 14.91 16.44 -4.03
C ILE A 200 15.67 16.95 -5.25
N LYS A 201 14.97 17.54 -6.22
CA LYS A 201 15.62 18.18 -7.37
C LYS A 201 16.55 19.31 -6.94
N LEU A 202 16.07 20.20 -6.06
CA LEU A 202 16.86 21.32 -5.55
C LEU A 202 18.10 20.84 -4.79
N GLU A 203 17.94 19.84 -3.91
CA GLU A 203 19.09 19.26 -3.19
C GLU A 203 20.10 18.60 -4.13
N SER A 204 19.61 17.89 -5.17
CA SER A 204 20.49 17.32 -6.20
C SER A 204 21.29 18.39 -6.95
N GLN A 205 20.66 19.53 -7.32
CA GLN A 205 21.35 20.66 -7.94
C GLN A 205 22.41 21.27 -7.02
N LYS A 206 22.09 21.44 -5.73
CA LYS A 206 23.07 21.93 -4.73
C LYS A 206 24.27 20.99 -4.61
N ARG A 207 24.02 19.67 -4.59
CA ARG A 207 25.09 18.65 -4.56
C ARG A 207 25.98 18.75 -5.81
N LEU A 208 25.37 18.80 -7.02
CA LEU A 208 26.12 18.93 -8.29
C LEU A 208 27.00 20.20 -8.31
N ASN A 209 26.50 21.34 -7.83
CA ASN A 209 27.24 22.59 -7.85
C ASN A 209 28.36 22.68 -6.80
N ARG A 210 28.21 21.95 -5.67
CA ARG A 210 29.16 22.02 -4.56
C ARG A 210 30.25 20.97 -4.61
N ASP A 211 29.90 19.75 -5.03
CA ASP A 211 30.73 18.58 -4.80
C ASP A 211 31.35 18.01 -6.09
N PHE A 212 30.94 18.54 -7.28
CA PHE A 212 31.37 18.09 -8.61
C PHE A 212 31.74 19.26 -9.52
#